data_60a2b3832824140d1abe0dc1b487e4c8
#
_entry.id   60a2b3832824140d1abe0dc1b487e4c8
#
_cell.length_a   1.000
_cell.length_b   1.000
_cell.length_c   1.000
_cell.angle_alpha   90.00
_cell.angle_beta   90.00
_cell.angle_gamma   90.00
#
_symmetry.space_group_name_H-M   'P 1'
#
loop_
_entity.id
_entity.type
_entity.pdbx_description
1 polymer ?
#
loop_
_entity_poly.entity_id
_entity_poly.type
_entity_poly.pdbx_seq_one_letter_code
_entity_poly.pdbx_strand_id
1 'polypeptide(L)'
;MATHNWRSAGSGNLGGWQVARCLFFLNVLTGSIGVEGGTSANAWDKWVPRPHKMAPHVKRWNELTWPSEYPLAYFEMSILLPHFLKEGRGKLDVYFTRVYNPMWTNPDGFTWLEALRDESKIGLHVALTPTWNESAWWADYVLPMGLGAERHDLMSQETHNGQWIAFRQPVNRVAMERLGKKVNRTYEANPGQVWEETEFWIDLSWEIDPDGSLGIRQYFESPCHPGERITVDEYFGWMFDHSVPGLPEAAAKESLTPLAYMRKYGAFEIRKGALAEYDHDLSADDLANSAVDAATGIVYTQTPITPPRNIVPTPAPVATNLGRPIGVMTEGGQAKFGFRTPSRKLEFFSTTLRDFGWPEVALPEYIESQVHPSRVNRAADEFVLLSTYRLPTLIHTRSANAKWLVEISHSNPTWIHTSDAERLGVTTGNLVRVETEIGYFVDKVWVTEGIHPGVIACSHHLGRWRLAEGDGTNRIASALVDVKESDGQWQLRQVHGVQPYKSNDPDTERIWWTDAGVHQNLTFPVQPDPISGMHCWHQKVTVTKARPNDRYGDIHVDTNKAHEVYKRWLAMTRPATGEWRRPHWMLRPFRPDVSAYRLPKS
;
A
#
# COMPACT_ATOMS: atom_id res chain seq x y z
N MET A 1 -14.88 17.73 -14.63
CA MET A 1 -14.97 17.27 -13.21
C MET A 1 -13.83 16.33 -12.93
N ALA A 2 -13.26 16.34 -11.73
CA ALA A 2 -12.31 15.33 -11.29
C ALA A 2 -12.72 14.89 -9.89
N THR A 3 -12.79 13.60 -9.65
CA THR A 3 -13.00 13.04 -8.33
C THR A 3 -11.75 12.28 -7.90
N HIS A 4 -11.50 12.29 -6.62
CA HIS A 4 -10.40 11.55 -6.03
C HIS A 4 -10.91 10.64 -4.92
N ASN A 5 -10.49 9.39 -4.96
CA ASN A 5 -10.79 8.41 -3.94
C ASN A 5 -9.47 7.89 -3.35
N TRP A 6 -9.12 8.37 -2.16
CA TRP A 6 -7.94 7.91 -1.45
C TRP A 6 -8.36 7.04 -0.27
N ARG A 7 -8.20 5.75 -0.40
CA ARG A 7 -8.41 4.70 0.63
C ARG A 7 -9.70 4.84 1.46
N SER A 8 -9.93 5.94 2.17
CA SER A 8 -11.01 6.07 3.15
C SER A 8 -12.42 5.84 2.60
N ALA A 9 -12.73 6.25 1.38
CA ALA A 9 -14.03 5.93 0.77
C ALA A 9 -14.13 4.44 0.39
N GLY A 10 -13.03 3.84 -0.06
CA GLY A 10 -12.99 2.43 -0.45
C GLY A 10 -12.70 1.46 0.71
N SER A 11 -12.11 1.93 1.81
CA SER A 11 -11.62 1.06 2.88
C SER A 11 -12.07 1.43 4.29
N GLY A 12 -12.88 2.47 4.47
CA GLY A 12 -13.41 2.82 5.80
C GLY A 12 -14.55 1.93 6.24
N ASN A 13 -15.34 1.47 5.30
CA ASN A 13 -16.62 0.82 5.53
C ASN A 13 -16.85 -0.39 4.66
N LEU A 14 -17.68 -1.31 5.16
CA LEU A 14 -18.26 -2.38 4.35
C LEU A 14 -18.94 -1.78 3.11
N GLY A 15 -18.67 -2.35 1.95
CA GLY A 15 -19.22 -1.84 0.68
C GLY A 15 -18.60 -0.53 0.18
N GLY A 16 -17.58 0.02 0.84
CA GLY A 16 -16.94 1.29 0.46
C GLY A 16 -16.36 1.29 -0.96
N TRP A 17 -15.99 0.13 -1.50
CA TRP A 17 -15.55 -0.01 -2.88
C TRP A 17 -16.67 0.33 -3.90
N GLN A 18 -17.95 0.17 -3.55
CA GLN A 18 -19.08 0.62 -4.37
C GLN A 18 -19.16 2.16 -4.41
N VAL A 19 -18.86 2.82 -3.27
CA VAL A 19 -18.73 4.28 -3.22
C VAL A 19 -17.64 4.77 -4.17
N ALA A 20 -16.49 4.09 -4.19
CA ALA A 20 -15.40 4.40 -5.11
C ALA A 20 -15.83 4.27 -6.58
N ARG A 21 -16.60 3.24 -6.93
CA ARG A 21 -17.19 3.07 -8.27
C ARG A 21 -18.16 4.20 -8.62
N CYS A 22 -19.05 4.57 -7.70
CA CYS A 22 -19.99 5.67 -7.91
C CYS A 22 -19.27 7.01 -8.14
N LEU A 23 -18.21 7.31 -7.37
CA LEU A 23 -17.40 8.50 -7.57
C LEU A 23 -16.73 8.51 -8.95
N PHE A 24 -16.25 7.37 -9.42
CA PHE A 24 -15.71 7.26 -10.76
C PHE A 24 -16.80 7.45 -11.84
N PHE A 25 -17.98 6.91 -11.64
CA PHE A 25 -19.10 7.06 -12.58
C PHE A 25 -19.56 8.53 -12.76
N LEU A 26 -19.41 9.37 -11.74
CA LEU A 26 -19.64 10.82 -11.90
C LEU A 26 -18.70 11.43 -12.95
N ASN A 27 -17.45 10.98 -13.01
CA ASN A 27 -16.53 11.41 -14.07
C ASN A 27 -16.95 10.87 -15.44
N VAL A 28 -17.45 9.64 -15.50
CA VAL A 28 -17.97 9.05 -16.75
C VAL A 28 -19.17 9.86 -17.27
N LEU A 29 -20.14 10.14 -16.40
CA LEU A 29 -21.37 10.88 -16.75
C LEU A 29 -21.10 12.31 -17.20
N THR A 30 -20.02 12.93 -16.71
CA THR A 30 -19.63 14.30 -17.08
C THR A 30 -18.61 14.36 -18.22
N GLY A 31 -18.28 13.21 -18.86
CA GLY A 31 -17.29 13.15 -19.93
C GLY A 31 -15.89 13.57 -19.50
N SER A 32 -15.55 13.40 -18.22
CA SER A 32 -14.32 13.93 -17.61
C SER A 32 -13.18 12.92 -17.58
N ILE A 33 -13.25 11.83 -18.34
CA ILE A 33 -12.22 10.80 -18.38
C ILE A 33 -11.25 11.06 -19.53
N GLY A 34 -9.95 11.18 -19.24
CA GLY A 34 -8.91 11.38 -20.25
C GLY A 34 -8.97 12.74 -20.94
N VAL A 35 -9.53 13.75 -20.31
CA VAL A 35 -9.61 15.12 -20.81
C VAL A 35 -8.88 16.09 -19.89
N GLU A 36 -8.51 17.26 -20.42
CA GLU A 36 -7.86 18.30 -19.64
C GLU A 36 -8.75 18.76 -18.47
N GLY A 37 -8.19 18.85 -17.26
CA GLY A 37 -8.94 19.15 -16.04
C GLY A 37 -9.80 18.01 -15.51
N GLY A 38 -9.81 16.87 -16.19
CA GLY A 38 -10.50 15.65 -15.78
C GLY A 38 -9.62 14.68 -15.00
N THR A 39 -9.95 13.39 -15.07
CA THR A 39 -9.21 12.31 -14.42
C THR A 39 -8.77 11.25 -15.43
N SER A 40 -7.79 10.45 -15.06
CA SER A 40 -7.39 9.26 -15.80
C SER A 40 -8.40 8.13 -15.60
N ALA A 41 -8.61 7.32 -16.62
CA ALA A 41 -9.41 6.09 -16.53
C ALA A 41 -8.77 5.06 -15.61
N ASN A 42 -7.47 5.15 -15.41
CA ASN A 42 -6.68 4.12 -14.74
C ASN A 42 -5.38 4.73 -14.19
N ALA A 43 -5.08 4.48 -12.91
CA ALA A 43 -3.81 4.86 -12.31
C ALA A 43 -2.57 4.17 -12.93
N TRP A 44 -2.77 3.21 -13.83
CA TRP A 44 -1.71 2.48 -14.54
C TRP A 44 -1.33 3.11 -15.88
N ASP A 45 -1.95 4.21 -16.29
CA ASP A 45 -1.58 4.95 -17.49
C ASP A 45 -0.27 5.73 -17.34
N LYS A 46 0.50 5.41 -16.33
CA LYS A 46 1.82 5.95 -16.06
C LYS A 46 2.89 5.27 -16.89
N TRP A 47 3.93 6.03 -17.20
CA TRP A 47 5.11 5.49 -17.85
C TRP A 47 6.06 4.88 -16.80
N VAL A 48 6.44 3.62 -17.00
CA VAL A 48 7.43 2.95 -16.15
C VAL A 48 8.66 2.64 -16.99
N PRO A 49 9.79 3.32 -16.79
CA PRO A 49 11.03 3.03 -17.50
C PRO A 49 11.49 1.60 -17.25
N ARG A 50 12.07 1.00 -18.27
CA ARG A 50 12.54 -0.38 -18.22
C ARG A 50 14.06 -0.41 -18.08
N PRO A 51 14.61 -1.20 -17.15
CA PRO A 51 16.05 -1.41 -17.03
C PRO A 51 16.58 -2.27 -18.19
N HIS A 52 17.90 -2.37 -18.29
CA HIS A 52 18.59 -3.16 -19.32
C HIS A 52 18.08 -4.61 -19.39
N LYS A 53 18.01 -5.27 -18.24
CA LYS A 53 17.41 -6.60 -18.10
C LYS A 53 16.32 -6.56 -17.06
N MET A 54 15.17 -7.09 -17.39
CA MET A 54 14.07 -7.25 -16.44
C MET A 54 14.09 -8.67 -15.89
N ALA A 55 14.04 -8.77 -14.57
CA ALA A 55 13.76 -10.03 -13.92
C ALA A 55 12.41 -10.59 -14.43
N PRO A 56 12.27 -11.90 -14.61
CA PRO A 56 11.01 -12.49 -15.01
C PRO A 56 9.97 -12.17 -13.96
N HIS A 57 8.77 -11.81 -14.42
CA HIS A 57 7.65 -11.61 -13.49
C HIS A 57 7.45 -12.87 -12.65
N VAL A 58 7.13 -12.65 -11.37
CA VAL A 58 6.71 -13.73 -10.49
C VAL A 58 5.52 -14.43 -11.13
N LYS A 59 5.73 -15.66 -11.55
CA LYS A 59 4.74 -16.50 -12.25
C LYS A 59 4.03 -17.45 -11.29
N ARG A 60 4.31 -17.32 -10.01
CA ARG A 60 3.78 -18.20 -8.98
C ARG A 60 2.98 -17.40 -8.02
N TRP A 61 1.78 -17.86 -7.82
CA TRP A 61 0.88 -17.36 -6.82
C TRP A 61 0.79 -18.40 -5.70
N ASN A 62 0.61 -17.93 -4.49
CA ASN A 62 0.31 -18.79 -3.36
C ASN A 62 -0.84 -18.18 -2.54
N GLU A 63 -1.45 -18.99 -1.71
CA GLU A 63 -2.61 -18.55 -0.93
C GLU A 63 -2.27 -17.52 0.16
N LEU A 64 -0.99 -17.34 0.52
CA LEU A 64 -0.57 -16.29 1.45
C LEU A 64 -0.62 -14.91 0.81
N THR A 65 -0.34 -14.81 -0.48
CA THR A 65 -0.29 -13.53 -1.20
C THR A 65 -1.52 -13.27 -2.05
N TRP A 66 -2.20 -14.32 -2.47
CA TRP A 66 -3.38 -14.22 -3.30
C TRP A 66 -4.42 -15.29 -2.92
N PRO A 67 -5.13 -15.07 -1.81
CA PRO A 67 -6.02 -16.06 -1.24
C PRO A 67 -7.25 -16.31 -2.11
N SER A 68 -7.76 -17.54 -2.06
CA SER A 68 -8.95 -17.96 -2.81
C SER A 68 -10.21 -17.25 -2.36
N GLU A 69 -10.27 -16.84 -1.12
CA GLU A 69 -11.37 -16.09 -0.54
C GLU A 69 -11.56 -14.71 -1.17
N TYR A 70 -10.50 -14.12 -1.73
CA TYR A 70 -10.52 -12.79 -2.34
C TYR A 70 -10.06 -12.82 -3.80
N PRO A 71 -10.90 -13.34 -4.70
CA PRO A 71 -10.51 -13.56 -6.11
C PRO A 71 -10.26 -12.26 -6.89
N LEU A 72 -10.66 -11.09 -6.39
CA LEU A 72 -10.32 -9.78 -6.95
C LEU A 72 -8.95 -9.28 -6.52
N ALA A 73 -8.39 -9.80 -5.42
CA ALA A 73 -7.05 -9.44 -4.99
C ALA A 73 -6.04 -9.89 -6.02
N TYR A 74 -5.02 -9.06 -6.24
CA TYR A 74 -3.92 -9.36 -7.16
C TYR A 74 -2.59 -9.50 -6.45
N PHE A 75 -2.46 -8.86 -5.32
CA PHE A 75 -1.28 -8.86 -4.49
C PHE A 75 -1.60 -9.30 -3.07
N GLU A 76 -0.54 -9.42 -2.32
CA GLU A 76 -0.53 -9.65 -0.89
C GLU A 76 -1.66 -8.89 -0.17
N MET A 77 -2.38 -9.63 0.62
CA MET A 77 -3.33 -9.08 1.58
C MET A 77 -2.69 -9.08 2.96
N SER A 78 -1.80 -8.13 3.20
CA SER A 78 -0.94 -8.08 4.39
C SER A 78 -1.71 -8.10 5.72
N ILE A 79 -2.93 -7.60 5.72
CA ILE A 79 -3.79 -7.66 6.93
C ILE A 79 -4.20 -9.09 7.32
N LEU A 80 -4.22 -10.01 6.36
CA LEU A 80 -4.60 -11.42 6.58
C LEU A 80 -3.39 -12.31 6.87
N LEU A 81 -2.21 -11.90 6.43
CA LEU A 81 -1.00 -12.71 6.46
C LEU A 81 -0.70 -13.31 7.84
N PRO A 82 -0.72 -12.56 8.96
CA PRO A 82 -0.42 -13.15 10.28
C PRO A 82 -1.44 -14.22 10.68
N HIS A 83 -2.71 -14.04 10.34
CA HIS A 83 -3.74 -15.04 10.60
C HIS A 83 -3.56 -16.30 9.73
N PHE A 84 -3.19 -16.14 8.46
CA PHE A 84 -2.88 -17.27 7.57
C PHE A 84 -1.68 -18.08 8.08
N LEU A 85 -0.66 -17.38 8.56
CA LEU A 85 0.51 -18.04 9.20
C LEU A 85 0.12 -18.75 10.50
N LYS A 86 -0.77 -18.14 11.30
CA LYS A 86 -1.32 -18.76 12.53
C LYS A 86 -2.12 -20.02 12.22
N GLU A 87 -2.83 -20.07 11.10
CA GLU A 87 -3.57 -21.25 10.61
C GLU A 87 -2.66 -22.32 9.97
N GLY A 88 -1.37 -22.04 9.78
CA GLY A 88 -0.46 -22.98 9.13
C GLY A 88 -0.65 -23.12 7.62
N ARG A 89 -1.21 -22.10 6.95
CA ARG A 89 -1.42 -22.11 5.49
C ARG A 89 -0.11 -22.07 4.70
N GLY A 90 1.02 -21.76 5.35
CA GLY A 90 2.33 -21.72 4.74
C GLY A 90 3.38 -21.15 5.69
N LYS A 91 4.59 -21.00 5.16
CA LYS A 91 5.75 -20.41 5.84
C LYS A 91 6.37 -19.37 4.90
N LEU A 92 6.91 -18.30 5.45
CA LEU A 92 7.81 -17.38 4.75
C LEU A 92 9.26 -17.75 5.13
N ASP A 93 10.06 -18.18 4.16
CA ASP A 93 11.47 -18.45 4.42
C ASP A 93 12.23 -17.15 4.68
N VAL A 94 11.96 -16.11 3.90
CA VAL A 94 12.49 -14.76 4.09
C VAL A 94 11.37 -13.73 3.94
N TYR A 95 11.31 -12.79 4.87
CA TYR A 95 10.37 -11.68 4.85
C TYR A 95 11.10 -10.34 4.92
N PHE A 96 11.01 -9.55 3.86
CA PHE A 96 11.53 -8.18 3.83
C PHE A 96 10.43 -7.19 4.13
N THR A 97 10.58 -6.39 5.20
CA THR A 97 9.76 -5.20 5.42
C THR A 97 10.51 -3.97 4.90
N ARG A 98 10.10 -3.48 3.72
CA ARG A 98 10.73 -2.31 3.11
C ARG A 98 9.89 -1.06 3.37
N VAL A 99 10.40 -0.15 4.22
CA VAL A 99 9.68 1.08 4.63
C VAL A 99 8.26 0.76 5.11
N TYR A 100 8.09 -0.39 5.71
CA TYR A 100 6.81 -0.94 6.13
C TYR A 100 6.89 -1.40 7.58
N ASN A 101 5.89 -1.03 8.37
CA ASN A 101 5.78 -1.34 9.79
C ASN A 101 4.43 -2.04 10.05
N PRO A 102 4.28 -3.31 9.64
CA PRO A 102 2.99 -4.00 9.71
C PRO A 102 2.40 -4.07 11.11
N MET A 103 3.22 -4.29 12.12
CA MET A 103 2.79 -4.38 13.51
C MET A 103 2.13 -3.09 14.01
N TRP A 104 2.49 -1.93 13.44
CA TRP A 104 1.96 -0.64 13.84
C TRP A 104 0.89 -0.11 12.87
N THR A 105 1.06 -0.32 11.57
CA THR A 105 0.16 0.23 10.55
C THR A 105 -1.06 -0.63 10.28
N ASN A 106 -0.97 -1.94 10.48
CA ASN A 106 -2.10 -2.85 10.28
C ASN A 106 -2.98 -2.95 11.53
N PRO A 107 -4.19 -3.46 11.42
CA PRO A 107 -4.98 -3.87 12.58
C PRO A 107 -4.33 -5.08 13.25
N ASP A 108 -4.66 -5.31 14.50
CA ASP A 108 -4.25 -6.51 15.26
C ASP A 108 -2.73 -6.74 15.25
N GLY A 109 -1.98 -5.71 15.66
CA GLY A 109 -0.52 -5.76 15.62
C GLY A 109 0.12 -6.81 16.52
N PHE A 110 -0.59 -7.32 17.54
CA PHE A 110 -0.05 -8.38 18.38
C PHE A 110 -0.09 -9.77 17.72
N THR A 111 -1.07 -10.07 16.87
CA THR A 111 -1.02 -11.26 16.01
C THR A 111 0.16 -11.18 15.03
N TRP A 112 0.49 -9.97 14.53
CA TRP A 112 1.74 -9.76 13.77
C TRP A 112 2.98 -10.07 14.61
N LEU A 113 3.01 -9.62 15.88
CA LEU A 113 4.12 -9.86 16.78
C LEU A 113 4.30 -11.37 17.04
N GLU A 114 3.21 -12.10 17.25
CA GLU A 114 3.24 -13.56 17.38
C GLU A 114 3.88 -14.22 16.14
N ALA A 115 3.52 -13.78 14.94
CA ALA A 115 4.08 -14.31 13.70
C ALA A 115 5.56 -13.96 13.50
N LEU A 116 5.96 -12.72 13.82
CA LEU A 116 7.35 -12.25 13.69
C LEU A 116 8.32 -12.94 14.67
N ARG A 117 7.82 -13.42 15.81
CA ARG A 117 8.61 -14.12 16.82
C ARG A 117 8.71 -15.63 16.59
N ASP A 118 7.99 -16.18 15.63
CA ASP A 118 7.89 -17.62 15.38
C ASP A 118 8.64 -17.99 14.09
N GLU A 119 9.86 -18.50 14.25
CA GLU A 119 10.72 -18.93 13.13
C GLU A 119 10.09 -20.06 12.28
N SER A 120 9.13 -20.81 12.85
CA SER A 120 8.37 -21.81 12.08
C SER A 120 7.41 -21.17 11.07
N LYS A 121 7.10 -19.87 11.23
CA LYS A 121 6.21 -19.07 10.37
C LYS A 121 6.99 -18.12 9.48
N ILE A 122 7.98 -17.44 10.05
CA ILE A 122 8.87 -16.50 9.33
C ILE A 122 10.31 -16.87 9.68
N GLY A 123 11.01 -17.50 8.73
CA GLY A 123 12.35 -18.05 8.97
C GLY A 123 13.43 -16.97 9.10
N LEU A 124 13.30 -15.86 8.38
CA LEU A 124 14.21 -14.71 8.44
C LEU A 124 13.44 -13.42 8.18
N HIS A 125 13.48 -12.49 9.11
CA HIS A 125 12.90 -11.14 8.94
C HIS A 125 13.99 -10.09 8.77
N VAL A 126 13.98 -9.40 7.64
CA VAL A 126 14.92 -8.31 7.34
C VAL A 126 14.16 -6.99 7.19
N ALA A 127 14.44 -6.02 8.05
CA ALA A 127 13.81 -4.71 8.01
C ALA A 127 14.69 -3.70 7.25
N LEU A 128 14.24 -3.28 6.08
CA LEU A 128 14.83 -2.19 5.30
C LEU A 128 14.10 -0.88 5.65
N THR A 129 14.64 -0.10 6.55
CA THR A 129 13.89 1.03 7.11
C THR A 129 14.76 2.28 7.32
N PRO A 130 14.22 3.47 6.99
CA PRO A 130 14.92 4.74 7.27
C PRO A 130 14.84 5.15 8.74
N THR A 131 13.93 4.56 9.52
CA THR A 131 13.72 4.88 10.93
C THR A 131 13.41 3.61 11.71
N TRP A 132 13.86 3.54 12.94
CA TRP A 132 13.44 2.47 13.84
C TRP A 132 11.92 2.46 14.00
N ASN A 133 11.34 1.26 14.05
CA ASN A 133 9.91 1.06 14.17
C ASN A 133 9.59 -0.24 14.91
N GLU A 134 8.33 -0.39 15.29
CA GLU A 134 7.85 -1.49 16.13
C GLU A 134 8.12 -2.85 15.50
N SER A 135 7.96 -3.00 14.19
CA SER A 135 8.26 -4.26 13.49
C SER A 135 9.77 -4.52 13.39
N ALA A 136 10.57 -3.47 13.19
CA ALA A 136 12.02 -3.58 13.08
C ALA A 136 12.69 -4.05 14.39
N TRP A 137 12.07 -3.79 15.55
CA TRP A 137 12.56 -4.31 16.84
C TRP A 137 12.56 -5.84 16.92
N TRP A 138 11.78 -6.50 16.07
CA TRP A 138 11.62 -7.95 16.01
C TRP A 138 12.23 -8.56 14.75
N ALA A 139 13.01 -7.78 14.01
CA ALA A 139 13.72 -8.27 12.83
C ALA A 139 15.07 -8.88 13.23
N ASP A 140 15.48 -9.92 12.50
CA ASP A 140 16.80 -10.54 12.65
C ASP A 140 17.89 -9.57 12.18
N TYR A 141 17.60 -8.81 11.12
CA TYR A 141 18.48 -7.77 10.60
C TYR A 141 17.72 -6.48 10.34
N VAL A 142 18.30 -5.37 10.79
CA VAL A 142 17.81 -4.02 10.50
C VAL A 142 18.86 -3.30 9.66
N LEU A 143 18.51 -3.03 8.42
CA LEU A 143 19.38 -2.34 7.48
C LEU A 143 18.87 -0.92 7.24
N PRO A 144 19.66 0.11 7.57
CA PRO A 144 19.24 1.49 7.41
C PRO A 144 19.16 1.85 5.93
N MET A 145 17.95 2.22 5.48
CA MET A 145 17.67 2.68 4.12
C MET A 145 17.54 4.19 4.07
N GLY A 146 18.03 4.79 3.00
CA GLY A 146 17.96 6.22 2.77
C GLY A 146 16.55 6.76 2.74
N LEU A 147 16.33 7.90 3.41
CA LEU A 147 15.20 8.76 3.17
C LEU A 147 15.22 9.31 1.73
N GLY A 148 14.14 9.99 1.32
CA GLY A 148 14.07 10.56 -0.02
C GLY A 148 15.22 11.46 -0.43
N ALA A 149 15.91 12.11 0.52
CA ALA A 149 17.08 12.96 0.28
C ALA A 149 18.40 12.17 0.18
N GLU A 150 18.39 10.88 0.47
CA GLU A 150 19.59 10.02 0.59
C GLU A 150 19.65 8.94 -0.50
N ARG A 151 18.65 8.91 -1.39
CA ARG A 151 18.55 7.93 -2.47
C ARG A 151 17.99 8.52 -3.75
N HIS A 152 18.25 7.84 -4.87
CA HIS A 152 17.54 8.08 -6.11
C HIS A 152 16.10 7.56 -6.03
N ASP A 153 15.22 8.15 -6.80
CA ASP A 153 13.86 7.65 -6.94
C ASP A 153 13.26 8.06 -8.30
N LEU A 154 12.48 7.17 -8.87
CA LEU A 154 11.69 7.45 -10.06
C LEU A 154 10.21 7.49 -9.68
N MET A 155 9.52 8.52 -10.13
CA MET A 155 8.09 8.68 -9.95
C MET A 155 7.41 8.97 -11.27
N SER A 156 6.29 8.35 -11.48
CA SER A 156 5.37 8.69 -12.56
C SER A 156 4.07 9.24 -11.97
N GLN A 157 3.34 10.03 -12.74
CA GLN A 157 2.04 10.53 -12.30
C GLN A 157 1.02 9.39 -12.25
N GLU A 158 0.23 9.39 -11.19
CA GLU A 158 -0.76 8.34 -10.92
C GLU A 158 -2.21 8.84 -10.93
N THR A 159 -2.41 10.15 -10.80
CA THR A 159 -3.73 10.71 -10.49
C THR A 159 -4.23 11.75 -11.46
N HIS A 160 -3.47 12.13 -12.49
CA HIS A 160 -3.92 13.05 -13.52
C HIS A 160 -3.67 12.51 -14.93
N ASN A 161 -4.23 13.17 -15.94
CA ASN A 161 -4.23 12.69 -17.31
C ASN A 161 -2.92 12.88 -18.09
N GLY A 162 -1.95 13.61 -17.54
CA GLY A 162 -0.64 13.78 -18.18
C GLY A 162 0.27 12.57 -17.96
N GLN A 163 1.22 12.40 -18.85
CA GLN A 163 2.22 11.34 -18.73
C GLN A 163 3.60 11.94 -18.51
N TRP A 164 4.09 11.80 -17.28
CA TRP A 164 5.33 12.38 -16.80
C TRP A 164 6.22 11.33 -16.16
N ILE A 165 7.53 11.58 -16.20
CA ILE A 165 8.51 10.90 -15.38
C ILE A 165 9.26 11.94 -14.54
N ALA A 166 9.40 11.69 -13.24
CA ALA A 166 10.17 12.51 -12.33
C ALA A 166 11.33 11.72 -11.74
N PHE A 167 12.45 12.38 -11.52
CA PHE A 167 13.67 11.79 -11.00
C PHE A 167 14.19 12.62 -9.82
N ARG A 168 14.30 11.98 -8.68
CA ARG A 168 14.89 12.57 -7.48
C ARG A 168 16.30 12.06 -7.27
N GLN A 169 17.19 12.96 -6.88
CA GLN A 169 18.59 12.68 -6.62
C GLN A 169 18.88 12.71 -5.11
N PRO A 170 19.87 11.94 -4.63
CA PRO A 170 20.35 12.03 -3.25
C PRO A 170 21.08 13.37 -3.02
N VAL A 171 20.58 14.15 -2.07
CA VAL A 171 21.04 15.54 -1.83
C VAL A 171 22.50 15.58 -1.40
N ASN A 172 22.92 14.71 -0.49
CA ASN A 172 24.30 14.68 0.01
C ASN A 172 25.29 14.35 -1.10
N ARG A 173 25.00 13.38 -1.95
CA ARG A 173 25.83 13.03 -3.09
C ARG A 173 25.97 14.21 -4.04
N VAL A 174 24.86 14.83 -4.43
CA VAL A 174 24.87 16.00 -5.31
C VAL A 174 25.65 17.16 -4.70
N ALA A 175 25.51 17.41 -3.40
CA ALA A 175 26.27 18.46 -2.71
C ALA A 175 27.79 18.18 -2.73
N MET A 176 28.19 16.93 -2.45
CA MET A 176 29.61 16.53 -2.52
C MET A 176 30.17 16.65 -3.93
N GLU A 177 29.47 16.19 -4.94
CA GLU A 177 29.86 16.30 -6.35
C GLU A 177 30.02 17.77 -6.79
N ARG A 178 29.11 18.66 -6.37
CA ARG A 178 29.21 20.12 -6.62
C ARG A 178 30.39 20.76 -5.92
N LEU A 179 30.84 20.20 -4.79
CA LEU A 179 32.07 20.63 -4.09
C LEU A 179 33.34 20.01 -4.69
N GLY A 180 33.23 19.32 -5.83
CA GLY A 180 34.37 18.71 -6.54
C GLY A 180 34.85 17.39 -5.96
N LYS A 181 34.07 16.78 -5.04
CA LYS A 181 34.40 15.44 -4.53
C LYS A 181 33.93 14.38 -5.50
N LYS A 182 34.78 13.38 -5.76
CA LYS A 182 34.37 12.20 -6.53
C LYS A 182 33.57 11.28 -5.61
N VAL A 183 32.35 10.93 -5.99
CA VAL A 183 31.48 9.98 -5.30
C VAL A 183 31.18 8.84 -6.27
N ASN A 184 31.70 7.66 -6.00
CA ASN A 184 31.46 6.50 -6.86
C ASN A 184 30.13 5.82 -6.53
N ARG A 185 29.76 5.82 -5.25
CA ARG A 185 28.54 5.20 -4.75
C ARG A 185 27.80 6.19 -3.85
N THR A 186 26.47 6.21 -3.94
CA THR A 186 25.63 7.05 -3.10
C THR A 186 25.81 6.73 -1.61
N TYR A 187 26.03 5.46 -1.30
CA TYR A 187 26.36 5.00 0.04
C TYR A 187 27.54 5.76 0.68
N GLU A 188 28.55 6.14 -0.10
CA GLU A 188 29.72 6.90 0.39
C GLU A 188 29.38 8.33 0.84
N ALA A 189 28.30 8.89 0.28
CA ALA A 189 27.85 10.24 0.59
C ALA A 189 26.81 10.27 1.73
N ASN A 190 26.20 9.15 2.02
CA ASN A 190 25.16 9.07 3.05
C ASN A 190 25.78 9.03 4.46
N PRO A 191 25.08 9.51 5.49
CA PRO A 191 25.57 9.46 6.86
C PRO A 191 25.59 8.02 7.39
N GLY A 192 26.65 7.67 8.11
CA GLY A 192 26.76 6.35 8.73
C GLY A 192 26.74 5.20 7.74
N GLN A 193 25.87 4.23 7.94
CA GLN A 193 25.73 3.02 7.12
C GLN A 193 24.40 3.02 6.32
N VAL A 194 23.94 4.19 5.91
CA VAL A 194 22.65 4.34 5.22
C VAL A 194 22.78 3.97 3.75
N TRP A 195 22.06 2.93 3.35
CA TRP A 195 22.05 2.42 1.99
C TRP A 195 21.22 3.28 1.04
N GLU A 196 21.72 3.44 -0.15
CA GLU A 196 20.91 3.75 -1.33
C GLU A 196 20.20 2.48 -1.77
N GLU A 197 18.89 2.54 -1.95
CA GLU A 197 18.08 1.34 -2.12
C GLU A 197 18.43 0.55 -3.39
N THR A 198 18.66 1.24 -4.51
CA THR A 198 19.02 0.57 -5.76
C THR A 198 20.39 -0.10 -5.65
N GLU A 199 21.38 0.58 -5.05
CA GLU A 199 22.71 0.01 -4.79
C GLU A 199 22.62 -1.23 -3.88
N PHE A 200 21.75 -1.20 -2.88
CA PHE A 200 21.54 -2.35 -1.99
C PHE A 200 21.08 -3.60 -2.76
N TRP A 201 20.07 -3.47 -3.63
CA TRP A 201 19.58 -4.62 -4.38
C TRP A 201 20.59 -5.12 -5.42
N ILE A 202 21.37 -4.21 -6.03
CA ILE A 202 22.46 -4.55 -6.92
C ILE A 202 23.51 -5.36 -6.15
N ASP A 203 23.96 -4.87 -5.01
CA ASP A 203 24.99 -5.54 -4.20
C ASP A 203 24.51 -6.89 -3.69
N LEU A 204 23.30 -6.94 -3.12
CA LEU A 204 22.72 -8.18 -2.61
C LEU A 204 22.63 -9.27 -3.69
N SER A 205 22.29 -8.88 -4.92
CA SER A 205 22.21 -9.85 -6.02
C SER A 205 23.55 -10.50 -6.37
N TRP A 206 24.64 -9.74 -6.23
CA TRP A 206 26.00 -10.21 -6.47
C TRP A 206 26.57 -11.01 -5.29
N GLU A 207 26.20 -10.68 -4.07
CA GLU A 207 26.58 -11.44 -2.87
C GLU A 207 25.87 -12.81 -2.81
N ILE A 208 24.60 -12.87 -3.22
CA ILE A 208 23.84 -14.13 -3.26
C ILE A 208 24.30 -15.04 -4.41
N ASP A 209 24.72 -14.45 -5.53
CA ASP A 209 25.08 -15.15 -6.77
C ASP A 209 26.47 -14.74 -7.27
N PRO A 210 27.54 -15.01 -6.47
CA PRO A 210 28.89 -14.49 -6.77
C PRO A 210 29.51 -15.07 -8.04
N ASP A 211 29.13 -16.27 -8.44
CA ASP A 211 29.61 -16.94 -9.65
C ASP A 211 28.61 -16.90 -10.82
N GLY A 212 27.40 -16.38 -10.60
CA GLY A 212 26.34 -16.30 -11.60
C GLY A 212 25.56 -17.59 -11.83
N SER A 213 25.85 -18.64 -11.06
CA SER A 213 25.22 -19.97 -11.24
C SER A 213 23.72 -19.99 -10.92
N LEU A 214 23.25 -19.09 -10.03
CA LEU A 214 21.85 -18.94 -9.68
C LEU A 214 21.06 -18.11 -10.71
N GLY A 215 21.76 -17.42 -11.62
CA GLY A 215 21.14 -16.58 -12.64
C GLY A 215 20.46 -15.32 -12.07
N ILE A 216 20.85 -14.89 -10.87
CA ILE A 216 20.28 -13.70 -10.19
C ILE A 216 21.03 -12.44 -10.60
N ARG A 217 22.36 -12.43 -10.45
CA ARG A 217 23.18 -11.22 -10.68
C ARG A 217 23.12 -10.71 -12.11
N GLN A 218 22.78 -11.56 -13.09
CA GLN A 218 22.67 -11.18 -14.49
C GLN A 218 21.71 -10.01 -14.74
N TYR A 219 20.73 -9.77 -13.87
CA TYR A 219 19.79 -8.65 -13.98
C TYR A 219 20.41 -7.33 -13.57
N PHE A 220 21.55 -7.39 -12.88
CA PHE A 220 22.31 -6.25 -12.40
C PHE A 220 23.77 -6.27 -12.88
N GLU A 221 24.00 -6.85 -14.04
CA GLU A 221 25.27 -6.79 -14.76
C GLU A 221 25.32 -5.54 -15.64
N SER A 222 26.48 -4.88 -15.70
CA SER A 222 26.68 -3.68 -16.51
C SER A 222 26.48 -3.98 -18.00
N PRO A 223 25.66 -3.20 -18.71
CA PRO A 223 25.56 -3.32 -20.17
C PRO A 223 26.81 -2.83 -20.91
N CYS A 224 27.63 -1.99 -20.25
CA CYS A 224 28.85 -1.42 -20.84
C CYS A 224 30.09 -2.24 -20.52
N HIS A 225 30.10 -2.96 -19.40
CA HIS A 225 31.23 -3.74 -18.89
C HIS A 225 30.78 -5.16 -18.53
N PRO A 226 30.65 -6.07 -19.51
CA PRO A 226 30.19 -7.43 -19.25
C PRO A 226 31.00 -8.14 -18.18
N GLY A 227 30.33 -8.80 -17.24
CA GLY A 227 30.96 -9.46 -16.10
C GLY A 227 31.20 -8.54 -14.90
N GLU A 228 30.90 -7.25 -15.01
CA GLU A 228 30.97 -6.30 -13.90
C GLU A 228 29.58 -5.93 -13.39
N ARG A 229 29.51 -5.56 -12.12
CA ARG A 229 28.29 -5.09 -11.48
C ARG A 229 27.91 -3.70 -12.00
N ILE A 230 26.64 -3.54 -12.40
CA ILE A 230 26.11 -2.24 -12.83
C ILE A 230 26.19 -1.20 -11.71
N THR A 231 26.53 0.02 -12.04
CA THR A 231 26.43 1.15 -11.11
C THR A 231 25.01 1.73 -11.14
N VAL A 232 24.64 2.46 -10.07
CA VAL A 232 23.33 3.13 -10.02
C VAL A 232 23.19 4.17 -11.13
N ASP A 233 24.28 4.83 -11.53
CA ASP A 233 24.28 5.82 -12.60
C ASP A 233 24.06 5.16 -13.97
N GLU A 234 24.69 4.01 -14.23
CA GLU A 234 24.44 3.22 -15.45
C GLU A 234 23.01 2.68 -15.47
N TYR A 235 22.50 2.25 -14.30
CA TYR A 235 21.13 1.70 -14.19
C TYR A 235 20.07 2.73 -14.59
N PHE A 236 20.14 3.93 -14.03
CA PHE A 236 19.22 5.02 -14.41
C PHE A 236 19.54 5.59 -15.80
N GLY A 237 20.82 5.72 -16.16
CA GLY A 237 21.25 6.17 -17.49
C GLY A 237 20.64 5.30 -18.58
N TRP A 238 20.79 3.99 -18.46
CA TRP A 238 20.19 3.05 -19.43
C TRP A 238 18.68 3.25 -19.60
N MET A 239 17.95 3.38 -18.49
CA MET A 239 16.50 3.60 -18.55
C MET A 239 16.13 4.89 -19.27
N PHE A 240 16.86 5.96 -19.04
CA PHE A 240 16.60 7.23 -19.67
C PHE A 240 17.00 7.27 -21.14
N ASP A 241 18.07 6.58 -21.50
CA ASP A 241 18.56 6.51 -22.88
C ASP A 241 17.66 5.65 -23.77
N HIS A 242 17.07 4.58 -23.22
CA HIS A 242 16.45 3.53 -24.04
C HIS A 242 14.95 3.35 -23.83
N SER A 243 14.38 3.87 -22.73
CA SER A 243 12.99 3.55 -22.42
C SER A 243 12.08 4.75 -22.12
N VAL A 244 12.57 5.98 -22.21
CA VAL A 244 11.77 7.19 -22.04
C VAL A 244 11.64 7.93 -23.36
N PRO A 245 10.49 7.80 -24.08
CA PRO A 245 10.31 8.40 -25.41
C PRO A 245 10.48 9.92 -25.38
N GLY A 246 11.24 10.44 -26.34
CA GLY A 246 11.48 11.88 -26.51
C GLY A 246 12.51 12.50 -25.57
N LEU A 247 12.92 11.77 -24.53
CA LEU A 247 13.93 12.29 -23.59
C LEU A 247 15.33 12.37 -24.20
N PRO A 248 15.84 11.35 -24.94
CA PRO A 248 17.13 11.45 -25.61
C PRO A 248 17.22 12.65 -26.56
N GLU A 249 16.19 12.87 -27.36
CA GLU A 249 16.10 13.98 -28.32
C GLU A 249 16.04 15.36 -27.61
N ALA A 250 15.33 15.42 -26.49
CA ALA A 250 15.27 16.65 -25.69
C ALA A 250 16.62 16.96 -25.05
N ALA A 251 17.28 15.96 -24.50
CA ALA A 251 18.61 16.10 -23.91
C ALA A 251 19.67 16.52 -24.94
N ALA A 252 19.65 15.91 -26.14
CA ALA A 252 20.58 16.21 -27.21
C ALA A 252 20.50 17.67 -27.67
N LYS A 253 19.31 18.29 -27.68
CA LYS A 253 19.13 19.72 -28.01
C LYS A 253 19.90 20.65 -27.06
N GLU A 254 20.16 20.20 -25.85
CA GLU A 254 20.93 20.94 -24.84
C GLU A 254 22.39 20.42 -24.68
N SER A 255 22.84 19.54 -25.55
CA SER A 255 24.15 18.87 -25.47
C SER A 255 24.34 18.12 -24.16
N LEU A 256 23.27 17.52 -23.63
CA LEU A 256 23.26 16.74 -22.38
C LEU A 256 23.00 15.27 -22.70
N THR A 257 23.46 14.38 -21.81
CA THR A 257 22.94 13.02 -21.75
C THR A 257 21.54 13.00 -21.13
N PRO A 258 20.66 12.03 -21.41
CA PRO A 258 19.37 11.90 -20.77
C PRO A 258 19.43 11.90 -19.24
N LEU A 259 20.41 11.22 -18.64
CA LEU A 259 20.62 11.27 -17.19
C LEU A 259 20.99 12.68 -16.69
N ALA A 260 21.88 13.39 -17.41
CA ALA A 260 22.24 14.76 -17.06
C ALA A 260 21.07 15.72 -17.21
N TYR A 261 20.21 15.52 -18.22
CA TYR A 261 18.97 16.29 -18.40
C TYR A 261 18.02 16.06 -17.22
N MET A 262 17.79 14.79 -16.82
CA MET A 262 16.95 14.48 -15.67
C MET A 262 17.54 15.00 -14.35
N ARG A 263 18.86 15.01 -14.21
CA ARG A 263 19.55 15.62 -13.06
C ARG A 263 19.38 17.14 -13.00
N LYS A 264 19.29 17.79 -14.16
CA LYS A 264 19.10 19.24 -14.28
C LYS A 264 17.67 19.66 -13.97
N TYR A 265 16.69 18.96 -14.55
CA TYR A 265 15.28 19.38 -14.51
C TYR A 265 14.43 18.63 -13.49
N GLY A 266 14.83 17.44 -13.09
CA GLY A 266 14.09 16.59 -12.14
C GLY A 266 12.82 15.96 -12.69
N ALA A 267 12.30 16.41 -13.85
CA ALA A 267 11.10 15.86 -14.47
C ALA A 267 11.11 16.04 -15.98
N PHE A 268 10.41 15.14 -16.68
CA PHE A 268 10.21 15.20 -18.12
C PHE A 268 8.77 14.83 -18.48
N GLU A 269 8.13 15.64 -19.32
CA GLU A 269 6.81 15.36 -19.87
C GLU A 269 6.96 14.47 -21.10
N ILE A 270 6.59 13.20 -20.96
CA ILE A 270 6.68 12.20 -22.04
C ILE A 270 5.66 12.52 -23.13
N ARG A 271 4.45 12.92 -22.71
CA ARG A 271 3.36 13.27 -23.61
C ARG A 271 2.68 14.52 -23.11
N LYS A 272 2.57 15.51 -24.02
CA LYS A 272 1.88 16.78 -23.72
C LYS A 272 0.38 16.59 -23.64
N GLY A 273 -0.23 17.32 -22.73
CA GLY A 273 -1.66 17.36 -22.52
C GLY A 273 -2.24 16.12 -21.85
N ALA A 274 -3.54 15.94 -21.98
CA ALA A 274 -4.24 14.82 -21.39
C ALA A 274 -3.97 13.52 -22.18
N LEU A 275 -3.68 12.43 -21.45
CA LEU A 275 -3.55 11.09 -22.02
C LEU A 275 -4.95 10.47 -22.17
N ALA A 276 -5.39 10.30 -23.41
CA ALA A 276 -6.60 9.58 -23.76
C ALA A 276 -6.23 8.27 -24.47
N GLU A 277 -5.68 7.30 -23.73
CA GLU A 277 -5.21 6.03 -24.31
C GLU A 277 -6.32 5.31 -25.07
N TYR A 278 -7.56 5.41 -24.59
CA TYR A 278 -8.74 4.81 -25.22
C TYR A 278 -9.02 5.33 -26.64
N ASP A 279 -8.58 6.55 -26.96
CA ASP A 279 -8.80 7.20 -28.26
C ASP A 279 -7.71 6.90 -29.30
N HIS A 280 -6.72 6.09 -28.96
CA HIS A 280 -5.69 5.68 -29.91
C HIS A 280 -6.27 4.73 -30.96
N ASP A 281 -5.87 4.95 -32.21
CA ASP A 281 -6.17 4.00 -33.29
C ASP A 281 -5.48 2.66 -33.06
N LEU A 282 -6.14 1.58 -33.42
CA LEU A 282 -5.50 0.29 -33.53
C LEU A 282 -4.49 0.32 -34.69
N SER A 283 -3.35 -0.34 -34.50
CA SER A 283 -2.33 -0.45 -35.54
C SER A 283 -2.83 -1.28 -36.75
N ALA A 284 -2.24 -1.06 -37.91
CA ALA A 284 -2.54 -1.88 -39.09
C ALA A 284 -2.26 -3.37 -38.83
N ASP A 285 -1.22 -3.68 -38.06
CA ASP A 285 -0.87 -5.06 -37.68
C ASP A 285 -1.93 -5.68 -36.77
N ASP A 286 -2.47 -4.90 -35.80
CA ASP A 286 -3.57 -5.37 -34.96
C ASP A 286 -4.82 -5.67 -35.78
N LEU A 287 -5.10 -4.84 -36.80
CA LEU A 287 -6.29 -4.97 -37.64
C LEU A 287 -6.16 -6.12 -38.66
N ALA A 288 -4.94 -6.40 -39.15
CA ALA A 288 -4.70 -7.44 -40.14
C ALA A 288 -5.19 -8.86 -39.74
N ASN A 289 -5.16 -9.14 -38.43
CA ASN A 289 -5.58 -10.42 -37.86
C ASN A 289 -6.79 -10.26 -36.91
N SER A 290 -7.66 -9.31 -37.22
CA SER A 290 -8.81 -9.00 -36.37
C SER A 290 -10.14 -9.27 -37.06
N ALA A 291 -11.18 -9.42 -36.24
CA ALA A 291 -12.57 -9.48 -36.68
C ALA A 291 -13.42 -8.57 -35.78
N VAL A 292 -14.40 -7.94 -36.37
CA VAL A 292 -15.35 -7.06 -35.65
C VAL A 292 -16.64 -7.82 -35.39
N ASP A 293 -17.08 -7.84 -34.15
CA ASP A 293 -18.41 -8.27 -33.80
C ASP A 293 -19.42 -7.18 -34.18
N ALA A 294 -20.22 -7.45 -35.19
CA ALA A 294 -21.20 -6.49 -35.71
C ALA A 294 -22.25 -6.05 -34.67
N ALA A 295 -22.56 -6.90 -33.68
CA ALA A 295 -23.56 -6.58 -32.67
C ALA A 295 -23.05 -5.64 -31.57
N THR A 296 -21.77 -5.74 -31.22
CA THR A 296 -21.18 -4.99 -30.10
C THR A 296 -20.19 -3.90 -30.54
N GLY A 297 -19.66 -4.02 -31.78
CA GLY A 297 -18.59 -3.18 -32.29
C GLY A 297 -17.21 -3.55 -31.71
N ILE A 298 -17.09 -4.61 -30.93
CA ILE A 298 -15.81 -5.01 -30.34
C ILE A 298 -14.91 -5.61 -31.43
N VAL A 299 -13.67 -5.17 -31.45
CA VAL A 299 -12.62 -5.72 -32.33
C VAL A 299 -11.86 -6.80 -31.59
N TYR A 300 -11.83 -8.00 -32.14
CA TYR A 300 -11.17 -9.18 -31.60
C TYR A 300 -9.99 -9.59 -32.46
N THR A 301 -8.98 -10.20 -31.85
CA THR A 301 -7.87 -10.83 -32.56
C THR A 301 -7.69 -12.28 -32.14
N GLN A 302 -7.31 -13.12 -33.11
CA GLN A 302 -6.92 -14.50 -32.87
C GLN A 302 -5.44 -14.61 -32.46
N THR A 303 -4.66 -13.54 -32.58
CA THR A 303 -3.26 -13.55 -32.16
C THR A 303 -3.18 -13.86 -30.66
N PRO A 304 -2.57 -14.99 -30.28
CA PRO A 304 -2.46 -15.33 -28.87
C PRO A 304 -1.53 -14.35 -28.17
N ILE A 305 -1.95 -13.84 -27.02
CA ILE A 305 -0.98 -13.39 -26.04
C ILE A 305 -0.33 -14.64 -25.49
N THR A 306 0.97 -14.58 -25.22
CA THR A 306 1.60 -15.59 -24.37
C THR A 306 1.06 -15.36 -22.96
N PRO A 307 0.02 -16.08 -22.50
CA PRO A 307 -0.47 -15.88 -21.16
C PRO A 307 0.64 -16.29 -20.20
N PRO A 308 0.66 -15.75 -18.98
CA PRO A 308 1.46 -16.35 -17.92
C PRO A 308 1.14 -17.83 -17.89
N ARG A 309 2.17 -18.65 -17.85
CA ARG A 309 1.99 -20.10 -17.76
C ARG A 309 1.06 -20.42 -16.57
N ASN A 310 0.27 -21.48 -16.71
CA ASN A 310 -0.53 -22.03 -15.63
C ASN A 310 -1.79 -21.23 -15.28
N ILE A 311 -2.47 -20.69 -16.27
CA ILE A 311 -3.82 -20.17 -16.11
C ILE A 311 -4.81 -20.90 -17.01
N VAL A 312 -6.03 -21.02 -16.55
CA VAL A 312 -7.18 -21.46 -17.34
C VAL A 312 -8.08 -20.24 -17.56
N PRO A 313 -8.16 -19.69 -18.77
CA PRO A 313 -9.01 -18.54 -19.05
C PRO A 313 -10.49 -18.89 -18.87
N THR A 314 -11.28 -17.91 -18.45
CA THR A 314 -12.74 -18.07 -18.51
C THR A 314 -13.20 -18.19 -19.94
N PRO A 315 -14.23 -19.01 -20.22
CA PRO A 315 -14.92 -18.96 -21.49
C PRO A 315 -15.41 -17.53 -21.80
N ALA A 316 -15.41 -17.14 -23.05
CA ALA A 316 -16.06 -15.91 -23.45
C ALA A 316 -17.54 -15.98 -23.04
N PRO A 317 -18.15 -14.91 -22.48
CA PRO A 317 -19.58 -14.91 -22.10
C PRO A 317 -20.51 -15.15 -23.28
N VAL A 318 -20.08 -14.76 -24.47
CA VAL A 318 -20.66 -15.15 -25.74
C VAL A 318 -19.61 -16.02 -26.41
N ALA A 319 -19.97 -17.18 -26.87
CA ALA A 319 -19.10 -18.07 -27.64
C ALA A 319 -18.75 -17.41 -28.98
N THR A 320 -17.98 -16.33 -28.91
CA THR A 320 -17.36 -15.73 -30.07
C THR A 320 -16.07 -16.50 -30.28
N ASN A 321 -16.02 -17.30 -31.31
CA ASN A 321 -14.77 -17.84 -31.85
C ASN A 321 -13.84 -16.73 -32.34
N LEU A 322 -14.12 -15.47 -31.96
CA LEU A 322 -13.45 -14.27 -32.45
C LEU A 322 -12.14 -13.95 -31.70
N GLY A 323 -11.91 -14.61 -30.56
CA GLY A 323 -10.65 -14.46 -29.84
C GLY A 323 -10.66 -13.37 -28.73
N ARG A 324 -9.56 -12.65 -28.60
CA ARG A 324 -9.32 -11.67 -27.55
C ARG A 324 -9.75 -10.26 -27.97
N PRO A 325 -10.49 -9.50 -27.17
CA PRO A 325 -10.85 -8.13 -27.50
C PRO A 325 -9.61 -7.22 -27.46
N ILE A 326 -9.37 -6.44 -28.50
CA ILE A 326 -8.25 -5.52 -28.64
C ILE A 326 -8.70 -4.05 -28.76
N GLY A 327 -9.94 -3.81 -29.20
CA GLY A 327 -10.45 -2.48 -29.39
C GLY A 327 -11.95 -2.46 -29.64
N VAL A 328 -12.44 -1.32 -30.08
CA VAL A 328 -13.85 -1.08 -30.40
C VAL A 328 -13.99 -0.18 -31.62
N MET A 329 -14.97 -0.44 -32.47
CA MET A 329 -15.38 0.45 -33.55
C MET A 329 -16.16 1.64 -32.99
N THR A 330 -15.77 2.83 -33.38
CA THR A 330 -16.55 4.05 -33.12
C THR A 330 -17.74 4.15 -34.08
N GLU A 331 -18.68 5.04 -33.79
CA GLU A 331 -19.80 5.34 -34.69
C GLU A 331 -19.31 5.93 -36.04
N GLY A 332 -18.13 6.59 -36.05
CA GLY A 332 -17.47 7.07 -37.23
C GLY A 332 -16.71 6.01 -38.04
N GLY A 333 -16.81 4.74 -37.68
CA GLY A 333 -16.15 3.63 -38.38
C GLY A 333 -14.64 3.49 -38.14
N GLN A 334 -14.09 4.15 -37.14
CA GLN A 334 -12.69 4.04 -36.75
C GLN A 334 -12.51 2.97 -35.67
N ALA A 335 -11.47 2.17 -35.79
CA ALA A 335 -11.10 1.16 -34.79
C ALA A 335 -10.17 1.77 -33.74
N LYS A 336 -10.67 1.97 -32.54
CA LYS A 336 -9.94 2.56 -31.42
C LYS A 336 -9.56 1.49 -30.40
N PHE A 337 -8.50 1.75 -29.62
CA PHE A 337 -8.05 0.89 -28.53
C PHE A 337 -9.17 0.68 -27.48
N GLY A 338 -9.93 1.71 -27.18
CA GLY A 338 -10.99 1.66 -26.18
C GLY A 338 -10.48 1.51 -24.74
N PHE A 339 -11.39 1.34 -23.83
CA PHE A 339 -11.07 1.18 -22.41
C PHE A 339 -10.60 -0.25 -22.09
N ARG A 340 -9.82 -0.39 -21.03
CA ARG A 340 -9.31 -1.71 -20.57
C ARG A 340 -10.37 -2.49 -19.80
N THR A 341 -11.51 -2.69 -20.44
CA THR A 341 -12.65 -3.45 -19.95
C THR A 341 -12.95 -4.61 -20.91
N PRO A 342 -13.74 -5.61 -20.54
CA PRO A 342 -14.18 -6.67 -21.44
C PRO A 342 -14.86 -6.18 -22.70
N SER A 343 -15.67 -5.11 -22.62
CA SER A 343 -16.39 -4.49 -23.76
C SER A 343 -15.57 -3.46 -24.52
N ARG A 344 -14.38 -3.09 -24.03
CA ARG A 344 -13.58 -1.97 -24.55
C ARG A 344 -14.27 -0.60 -24.44
N LYS A 345 -15.39 -0.53 -23.73
CA LYS A 345 -16.16 0.69 -23.41
C LYS A 345 -16.12 0.94 -21.92
N LEU A 346 -16.50 2.12 -21.47
CA LEU A 346 -16.78 2.36 -20.06
C LEU A 346 -18.00 1.52 -19.64
N GLU A 347 -17.84 0.76 -18.55
CA GLU A 347 -18.84 -0.18 -18.10
C GLU A 347 -19.45 0.27 -16.77
N PHE A 348 -20.75 0.58 -16.75
CA PHE A 348 -21.50 0.71 -15.50
C PHE A 348 -21.82 -0.66 -14.91
N PHE A 349 -22.22 -1.59 -15.76
CA PHE A 349 -22.42 -3.00 -15.39
C PHE A 349 -21.12 -3.77 -15.57
N SER A 350 -20.61 -4.36 -14.49
CA SER A 350 -19.37 -5.14 -14.52
C SER A 350 -19.64 -6.58 -14.93
N THR A 351 -19.33 -6.92 -16.17
CA THR A 351 -19.41 -8.32 -16.63
C THR A 351 -18.43 -9.21 -15.85
N THR A 352 -17.32 -8.66 -15.37
CA THR A 352 -16.37 -9.38 -14.52
C THR A 352 -17.02 -9.86 -13.22
N LEU A 353 -17.72 -9.00 -12.49
CA LEU A 353 -18.37 -9.37 -11.24
C LEU A 353 -19.49 -10.38 -11.46
N ARG A 354 -20.25 -10.24 -12.55
CA ARG A 354 -21.22 -11.26 -12.97
C ARG A 354 -20.54 -12.62 -13.19
N ASP A 355 -19.42 -12.63 -13.90
CA ASP A 355 -18.72 -13.87 -14.25
C ASP A 355 -18.09 -14.54 -13.01
N PHE A 356 -17.81 -13.78 -11.94
CA PHE A 356 -17.47 -14.32 -10.62
C PHE A 356 -18.66 -14.97 -9.90
N GLY A 357 -19.88 -14.84 -10.40
CA GLY A 357 -21.10 -15.32 -9.76
C GLY A 357 -21.71 -14.32 -8.77
N TRP A 358 -21.43 -13.03 -8.96
CA TRP A 358 -21.94 -11.93 -8.13
C TRP A 358 -22.73 -10.90 -8.96
N PRO A 359 -23.83 -11.32 -9.63
CA PRO A 359 -24.58 -10.43 -10.52
C PRO A 359 -25.23 -9.25 -9.77
N GLU A 360 -25.57 -9.42 -8.49
CA GLU A 360 -26.20 -8.40 -7.65
C GLU A 360 -25.28 -7.20 -7.40
N VAL A 361 -23.96 -7.38 -7.40
CA VAL A 361 -22.98 -6.29 -7.25
C VAL A 361 -22.37 -5.84 -8.57
N ALA A 362 -22.85 -6.37 -9.69
CA ALA A 362 -22.37 -5.97 -11.02
C ALA A 362 -22.67 -4.50 -11.33
N LEU A 363 -23.81 -3.97 -10.88
CA LEU A 363 -24.06 -2.55 -10.73
C LEU A 363 -23.73 -2.10 -9.31
N PRO A 364 -23.24 -0.86 -9.11
CA PRO A 364 -23.12 -0.33 -7.76
C PRO A 364 -24.47 -0.22 -7.08
N GLU A 365 -24.51 -0.68 -5.85
CA GLU A 365 -25.68 -0.54 -4.98
C GLU A 365 -25.27 -0.07 -3.59
N TYR A 366 -26.24 0.36 -2.81
CA TYR A 366 -26.01 0.74 -1.42
C TYR A 366 -25.79 -0.52 -0.57
N ILE A 367 -24.68 -0.54 0.15
CA ILE A 367 -24.36 -1.57 1.14
C ILE A 367 -24.27 -0.89 2.50
N GLU A 368 -25.08 -1.37 3.45
CA GLU A 368 -25.09 -0.84 4.80
C GLU A 368 -23.77 -1.10 5.52
N SER A 369 -23.10 -0.03 5.96
CA SER A 369 -21.84 -0.07 6.66
C SER A 369 -21.90 -0.88 7.97
N GLN A 370 -20.79 -1.50 8.38
CA GLN A 370 -20.67 -2.17 9.69
C GLN A 370 -20.85 -1.19 10.86
N VAL A 371 -20.64 0.09 10.63
CA VAL A 371 -20.82 1.17 11.60
C VAL A 371 -22.03 2.07 11.29
N HIS A 372 -22.99 1.56 10.53
CA HIS A 372 -24.22 2.29 10.23
C HIS A 372 -24.96 2.66 11.52
N PRO A 373 -25.63 3.83 11.60
CA PRO A 373 -26.33 4.25 12.81
C PRO A 373 -27.33 3.23 13.38
N SER A 374 -27.96 2.41 12.53
CA SER A 374 -28.86 1.31 12.95
C SER A 374 -28.14 0.22 13.76
N ARG A 375 -26.82 0.13 13.66
CA ARG A 375 -25.98 -0.88 14.33
C ARG A 375 -25.26 -0.33 15.57
N VAL A 376 -25.45 0.94 15.88
CA VAL A 376 -24.77 1.63 16.99
C VAL A 376 -25.81 1.98 18.06
N ASN A 377 -25.70 1.38 19.24
CA ASN A 377 -26.58 1.65 20.36
C ASN A 377 -26.03 2.78 21.24
N ARG A 378 -26.45 4.01 20.96
CA ARG A 378 -26.06 5.20 21.71
C ARG A 378 -26.40 5.13 23.21
N ALA A 379 -27.48 4.43 23.57
CA ALA A 379 -27.88 4.26 24.97
C ALA A 379 -26.95 3.31 25.75
N ALA A 380 -26.20 2.48 25.05
CA ALA A 380 -25.17 1.60 25.60
C ALA A 380 -23.74 2.16 25.43
N ASP A 381 -23.61 3.48 25.28
CA ASP A 381 -22.33 4.17 25.09
C ASP A 381 -21.52 3.67 23.88
N GLU A 382 -22.22 3.16 22.87
CA GLU A 382 -21.58 2.81 21.60
C GLU A 382 -21.39 4.04 20.71
N PHE A 383 -20.25 4.09 20.05
CA PHE A 383 -19.82 5.16 19.15
C PHE A 383 -19.22 4.59 17.87
N VAL A 384 -19.18 5.42 16.84
CA VAL A 384 -18.35 5.19 15.65
C VAL A 384 -16.98 5.81 15.89
N LEU A 385 -15.92 5.00 15.85
CA LEU A 385 -14.55 5.48 15.87
C LEU A 385 -14.03 5.70 14.45
N LEU A 386 -13.72 6.95 14.12
CA LEU A 386 -13.05 7.33 12.88
C LEU A 386 -11.55 7.07 12.99
N SER A 387 -11.15 5.85 12.74
CA SER A 387 -9.76 5.39 12.84
C SER A 387 -8.86 5.93 11.71
N THR A 388 -9.43 6.39 10.61
CA THR A 388 -8.71 6.97 9.47
C THR A 388 -8.49 8.49 9.60
N TYR A 389 -8.90 9.07 10.72
CA TYR A 389 -8.66 10.47 11.02
C TYR A 389 -7.17 10.79 11.11
N ARG A 390 -6.78 11.94 10.59
CA ARG A 390 -5.38 12.40 10.57
C ARG A 390 -5.25 13.77 11.20
N LEU A 391 -4.34 13.87 12.15
CA LEU A 391 -3.86 15.18 12.59
C LEU A 391 -3.05 15.84 11.47
N PRO A 392 -3.17 17.15 11.28
CA PRO A 392 -2.36 17.89 10.32
C PRO A 392 -0.86 17.65 10.56
N THR A 393 -0.07 17.70 9.50
CA THR A 393 1.39 17.56 9.52
C THR A 393 1.95 16.17 9.85
N LEU A 394 1.12 15.24 10.30
CA LEU A 394 1.55 13.89 10.66
C LEU A 394 1.30 12.89 9.53
N ILE A 395 2.19 11.89 9.42
CA ILE A 395 2.08 10.81 8.44
C ILE A 395 2.68 9.51 8.95
N HIS A 396 1.83 8.57 9.35
CA HIS A 396 2.16 7.20 9.74
C HIS A 396 3.43 7.09 10.61
N THR A 397 4.19 6.03 10.46
CA THR A 397 5.41 5.74 11.23
C THR A 397 6.43 6.88 11.26
N ARG A 398 6.49 7.72 10.24
CA ARG A 398 7.47 8.81 10.14
C ARG A 398 7.20 9.98 11.08
N SER A 399 5.96 10.15 11.53
CA SER A 399 5.53 11.32 12.30
C SER A 399 6.34 11.52 13.58
N ALA A 400 6.51 10.47 14.36
CA ALA A 400 7.23 10.54 15.64
C ALA A 400 8.75 10.70 15.50
N ASN A 401 9.30 10.61 14.30
CA ASN A 401 10.73 10.81 14.03
C ASN A 401 11.04 12.19 13.46
N ALA A 402 10.03 12.97 13.12
CA ALA A 402 10.17 14.32 12.59
C ALA A 402 9.88 15.32 13.72
N LYS A 403 10.91 15.71 14.46
CA LYS A 403 10.81 16.58 15.64
C LYS A 403 9.92 17.80 15.40
N TRP A 404 10.17 18.54 14.33
CA TRP A 404 9.40 19.75 13.97
C TRP A 404 7.91 19.50 13.76
N LEU A 405 7.54 18.33 13.24
CA LEU A 405 6.15 17.96 13.05
C LEU A 405 5.49 17.53 14.37
N VAL A 406 6.24 16.83 15.22
CA VAL A 406 5.76 16.37 16.52
C VAL A 406 5.60 17.53 17.50
N GLU A 407 6.40 18.58 17.40
CA GLU A 407 6.23 19.81 18.18
C GLU A 407 4.86 20.50 17.95
N ILE A 408 4.28 20.34 16.76
CA ILE A 408 2.97 20.90 16.43
C ILE A 408 1.86 20.00 17.00
N SER A 409 2.05 18.68 17.00
CA SER A 409 1.03 17.71 17.40
C SER A 409 1.69 16.45 17.96
N HIS A 410 1.99 16.44 19.24
CA HIS A 410 2.73 15.40 19.95
C HIS A 410 1.86 14.38 20.70
N SER A 411 0.54 14.49 20.60
CA SER A 411 -0.41 13.51 21.12
C SER A 411 -1.60 13.35 20.18
N ASN A 412 -2.32 12.24 20.30
CA ASN A 412 -3.51 11.95 19.52
C ASN A 412 -4.75 11.75 20.40
N PRO A 413 -5.23 12.80 21.07
CA PRO A 413 -6.38 12.67 21.96
C PRO A 413 -7.62 12.20 21.22
N THR A 414 -8.47 11.47 21.89
CA THR A 414 -9.79 11.08 21.39
C THR A 414 -10.72 12.29 21.38
N TRP A 415 -11.10 12.73 20.17
CA TRP A 415 -12.06 13.80 19.97
C TRP A 415 -13.47 13.30 20.30
N ILE A 416 -14.22 14.06 21.08
CA ILE A 416 -15.59 13.74 21.46
C ILE A 416 -16.46 15.00 21.45
N HIS A 417 -17.71 14.86 20.98
CA HIS A 417 -18.64 15.96 20.97
C HIS A 417 -19.05 16.38 22.39
N THR A 418 -19.31 17.69 22.62
CA THR A 418 -19.68 18.25 23.92
C THR A 418 -20.86 17.53 24.57
N SER A 419 -21.93 17.26 23.83
CA SER A 419 -23.11 16.54 24.34
C SER A 419 -22.82 15.10 24.76
N ASP A 420 -21.89 14.44 24.10
CA ASP A 420 -21.47 13.08 24.47
C ASP A 420 -20.54 13.10 25.69
N ALA A 421 -19.67 14.10 25.77
CA ALA A 421 -18.80 14.31 26.92
C ALA A 421 -19.62 14.60 28.19
N GLU A 422 -20.66 15.47 28.11
CA GLU A 422 -21.60 15.74 29.18
C GLU A 422 -22.31 14.46 29.65
N ARG A 423 -22.82 13.66 28.69
CA ARG A 423 -23.51 12.40 29.00
C ARG A 423 -22.60 11.39 29.70
N LEU A 424 -21.35 11.28 29.26
CA LEU A 424 -20.33 10.44 29.89
C LEU A 424 -19.75 11.06 31.17
N GLY A 425 -19.99 12.33 31.42
CA GLY A 425 -19.45 13.10 32.55
C GLY A 425 -17.94 13.24 32.49
N VAL A 426 -17.38 13.51 31.32
CA VAL A 426 -15.96 13.73 31.07
C VAL A 426 -15.69 15.13 30.54
N THR A 427 -14.48 15.63 30.78
CA THR A 427 -13.98 16.92 30.30
C THR A 427 -12.65 16.73 29.59
N THR A 428 -12.23 17.73 28.82
CA THR A 428 -10.90 17.69 28.13
C THR A 428 -9.80 17.33 29.12
N GLY A 429 -8.97 16.36 28.74
CA GLY A 429 -7.88 15.82 29.55
C GLY A 429 -8.24 14.63 30.43
N ASN A 430 -9.54 14.34 30.64
CA ASN A 430 -9.93 13.13 31.35
C ASN A 430 -9.59 11.89 30.53
N LEU A 431 -9.32 10.78 31.23
CA LEU A 431 -9.09 9.50 30.61
C LEU A 431 -10.40 8.77 30.34
N VAL A 432 -10.47 8.20 29.16
CA VAL A 432 -11.54 7.28 28.75
C VAL A 432 -10.94 5.95 28.31
N ARG A 433 -11.72 4.89 28.49
CA ARG A 433 -11.48 3.59 27.91
C ARG A 433 -12.30 3.50 26.64
N VAL A 434 -11.64 3.20 25.52
CA VAL A 434 -12.26 2.93 24.22
C VAL A 434 -12.13 1.45 23.94
N GLU A 435 -13.26 0.73 24.02
CA GLU A 435 -13.30 -0.73 23.89
C GLU A 435 -13.77 -1.12 22.50
N THR A 436 -12.98 -1.92 21.82
CA THR A 436 -13.30 -2.57 20.55
C THR A 436 -13.76 -4.01 20.80
N GLU A 437 -14.01 -4.76 19.73
CA GLU A 437 -14.41 -6.15 19.86
C GLU A 437 -13.29 -7.06 20.44
N ILE A 438 -12.02 -6.71 20.23
CA ILE A 438 -10.87 -7.55 20.63
C ILE A 438 -10.05 -7.01 21.79
N GLY A 439 -10.34 -5.79 22.24
CA GLY A 439 -9.56 -5.19 23.30
C GLY A 439 -9.94 -3.75 23.57
N TYR A 440 -9.05 -3.00 24.22
CA TYR A 440 -9.29 -1.58 24.51
C TYR A 440 -7.97 -0.81 24.54
N PHE A 441 -8.11 0.51 24.39
CA PHE A 441 -7.05 1.45 24.72
C PHE A 441 -7.57 2.54 25.66
N VAL A 442 -6.65 3.16 26.41
CA VAL A 442 -6.95 4.26 27.33
C VAL A 442 -6.32 5.55 26.84
N ASP A 443 -7.13 6.56 26.59
CA ASP A 443 -6.69 7.81 25.98
C ASP A 443 -7.30 9.02 26.68
N LYS A 444 -6.70 10.20 26.48
CA LYS A 444 -7.24 11.49 26.90
C LYS A 444 -8.30 11.95 25.92
N VAL A 445 -9.37 12.56 26.42
CA VAL A 445 -10.37 13.17 25.54
C VAL A 445 -10.03 14.62 25.22
N TRP A 446 -10.41 15.04 24.02
CA TRP A 446 -10.57 16.45 23.66
C TRP A 446 -12.02 16.71 23.32
N VAL A 447 -12.69 17.47 24.19
CA VAL A 447 -14.10 17.83 24.04
C VAL A 447 -14.21 19.00 23.06
N THR A 448 -14.98 18.83 21.99
CA THR A 448 -15.09 19.81 20.92
C THR A 448 -16.42 19.73 20.18
N GLU A 449 -16.90 20.86 19.67
CA GLU A 449 -18.01 20.92 18.71
C GLU A 449 -17.59 20.50 17.28
N GLY A 450 -16.30 20.27 17.04
CA GLY A 450 -15.73 19.94 15.73
C GLY A 450 -15.94 18.49 15.26
N ILE A 451 -16.75 17.70 15.98
CA ILE A 451 -17.08 16.32 15.64
C ILE A 451 -18.59 16.08 15.81
N HIS A 452 -19.15 15.18 15.01
CA HIS A 452 -20.57 14.86 15.08
C HIS A 452 -20.90 14.05 16.35
N PRO A 453 -22.05 14.32 17.05
CA PRO A 453 -22.49 13.48 18.16
C PRO A 453 -22.59 12.00 17.79
N GLY A 454 -22.07 11.12 18.67
CA GLY A 454 -22.02 9.68 18.44
C GLY A 454 -20.83 9.20 17.62
N VAL A 455 -19.98 10.12 17.23
CA VAL A 455 -18.73 9.82 16.53
C VAL A 455 -17.56 10.27 17.39
N ILE A 456 -16.53 9.46 17.49
CA ILE A 456 -15.24 9.83 18.06
C ILE A 456 -14.13 9.68 17.03
N ALA A 457 -13.05 10.43 17.19
CA ALA A 457 -11.90 10.33 16.31
C ALA A 457 -10.60 10.28 17.11
N CYS A 458 -9.72 9.39 16.75
CA CYS A 458 -8.35 9.31 17.25
C CYS A 458 -7.41 9.14 16.07
N SER A 459 -6.32 9.90 16.05
CA SER A 459 -5.37 9.81 14.92
C SER A 459 -4.52 8.53 15.02
N HIS A 460 -4.39 7.82 13.91
CA HIS A 460 -3.52 6.66 13.81
C HIS A 460 -2.04 7.01 13.53
N HIS A 461 -1.65 8.28 13.62
CA HIS A 461 -0.31 8.74 13.27
C HIS A 461 0.66 8.83 14.45
N LEU A 462 0.19 8.65 15.66
CA LEU A 462 0.98 8.65 16.89
C LEU A 462 0.76 7.38 17.69
N GLY A 463 1.35 7.32 18.88
CA GLY A 463 1.35 6.11 19.70
C GLY A 463 2.56 5.21 19.42
N ARG A 464 3.69 5.82 19.03
CA ARG A 464 4.95 5.09 18.82
C ARG A 464 5.50 4.59 20.15
N TRP A 465 6.00 3.37 20.16
CA TRP A 465 6.50 2.75 21.37
C TRP A 465 7.69 1.80 21.11
N ARG A 466 8.42 1.50 22.18
CA ARG A 466 9.45 0.46 22.22
C ARG A 466 9.51 -0.17 23.60
N LEU A 467 10.08 -1.35 23.69
CA LEU A 467 10.28 -2.02 24.98
C LEU A 467 11.18 -1.19 25.90
N ALA A 468 10.85 -1.17 27.19
CA ALA A 468 11.64 -0.50 28.22
C ALA A 468 12.97 -1.21 28.49
N GLU A 469 13.06 -2.51 28.24
CA GLU A 469 14.28 -3.29 28.33
C GLU A 469 15.23 -2.98 27.18
N GLY A 470 16.47 -2.67 27.47
CA GLY A 470 17.51 -2.37 26.51
C GLY A 470 18.57 -1.41 27.07
N ASP A 471 19.58 -1.11 26.28
CA ASP A 471 20.78 -0.34 26.67
C ASP A 471 20.54 1.15 26.92
N GLY A 472 19.31 1.59 27.07
CA GLY A 472 18.95 2.99 27.32
C GLY A 472 19.19 3.95 26.16
N THR A 473 19.70 3.48 25.02
CA THR A 473 19.88 4.33 23.83
C THR A 473 18.56 4.52 23.13
N ASN A 474 17.80 5.52 23.59
CA ASN A 474 16.58 5.90 22.93
C ASN A 474 16.89 6.62 21.62
N ARG A 475 16.71 5.94 20.50
CA ARG A 475 17.02 6.46 19.16
C ARG A 475 15.79 6.96 18.40
N ILE A 476 14.62 6.88 19.00
CA ILE A 476 13.35 7.36 18.43
C ILE A 476 12.49 8.03 19.50
N ALA A 477 11.72 9.02 19.08
CA ALA A 477 10.74 9.70 19.94
C ALA A 477 9.50 8.80 20.15
N SER A 478 9.61 7.79 21.01
CA SER A 478 8.55 6.85 21.32
C SER A 478 8.44 6.63 22.83
N ALA A 479 7.27 6.22 23.29
CA ALA A 479 7.09 5.81 24.68
C ALA A 479 7.88 4.53 24.99
N LEU A 480 8.40 4.44 26.21
CA LEU A 480 8.89 3.19 26.77
C LEU A 480 7.73 2.40 27.33
N VAL A 481 7.64 1.13 26.98
CA VAL A 481 6.52 0.28 27.38
C VAL A 481 7.00 -1.05 27.96
N ASP A 482 6.19 -1.58 28.91
CA ASP A 482 6.18 -2.98 29.25
C ASP A 482 5.10 -3.67 28.43
N VAL A 483 5.45 -4.81 27.84
CA VAL A 483 4.51 -5.67 27.11
C VAL A 483 4.49 -7.02 27.82
N LYS A 484 3.30 -7.46 28.22
CA LYS A 484 3.06 -8.75 28.85
C LYS A 484 2.11 -9.56 28.01
N GLU A 485 2.38 -10.85 27.94
CA GLU A 485 1.53 -11.81 27.24
C GLU A 485 1.28 -13.02 28.15
N SER A 486 0.06 -13.48 28.16
CA SER A 486 -0.33 -14.74 28.79
C SER A 486 -1.54 -15.30 28.05
N ASP A 487 -1.36 -16.46 27.41
CA ASP A 487 -2.42 -17.19 26.71
C ASP A 487 -3.23 -16.35 25.69
N GLY A 488 -2.51 -15.57 24.90
CA GLY A 488 -3.09 -14.68 23.89
C GLY A 488 -3.67 -13.38 24.44
N GLN A 489 -3.57 -13.14 25.76
CA GLN A 489 -3.93 -11.87 26.38
C GLN A 489 -2.70 -10.97 26.42
N TRP A 490 -2.71 -9.94 25.59
CA TRP A 490 -1.62 -8.99 25.48
C TRP A 490 -1.95 -7.70 26.23
N GLN A 491 -0.99 -7.22 27.01
CA GLN A 491 -1.07 -5.94 27.72
C GLN A 491 0.16 -5.10 27.38
N LEU A 492 -0.06 -3.87 26.95
CA LEU A 492 0.96 -2.86 26.77
C LEU A 492 0.70 -1.72 27.76
N ARG A 493 1.70 -1.36 28.55
CA ARG A 493 1.64 -0.28 29.52
C ARG A 493 2.80 0.67 29.33
N GLN A 494 2.54 1.95 29.19
CA GLN A 494 3.60 2.94 29.15
C GLN A 494 4.26 3.05 30.52
N VAL A 495 5.60 2.86 30.55
CA VAL A 495 6.44 3.06 31.75
C VAL A 495 6.90 4.50 31.82
N HIS A 496 7.35 5.01 30.68
CA HIS A 496 7.71 6.41 30.49
C HIS A 496 7.20 6.90 29.12
N GLY A 497 6.89 8.19 29.04
CA GLY A 497 6.62 8.86 27.78
C GLY A 497 7.89 8.99 26.92
N VAL A 498 7.92 9.99 26.04
CA VAL A 498 9.07 10.25 25.17
C VAL A 498 10.30 10.59 26.02
N GLN A 499 11.43 9.96 25.73
CA GLN A 499 12.71 10.25 26.36
C GLN A 499 13.63 10.90 25.32
N PRO A 500 14.35 11.98 25.68
CA PRO A 500 15.37 12.55 24.81
C PRO A 500 16.50 11.54 24.58
N TYR A 501 17.11 11.58 23.42
CA TYR A 501 18.26 10.74 23.08
C TYR A 501 19.42 11.60 22.56
N LYS A 502 20.66 11.10 22.71
CA LYS A 502 21.84 11.78 22.17
C LYS A 502 21.86 11.69 20.65
N SER A 503 22.07 12.81 20.01
CA SER A 503 22.16 12.96 18.55
C SER A 503 23.17 14.08 18.23
N ASN A 504 23.62 14.10 16.97
CA ASN A 504 24.41 15.23 16.44
C ASN A 504 23.54 16.47 16.18
N ASP A 505 22.23 16.34 16.25
CA ASP A 505 21.29 17.45 16.20
C ASP A 505 21.20 18.11 17.60
N PRO A 506 21.64 19.37 17.77
CA PRO A 506 21.63 20.04 19.06
C PRO A 506 20.23 20.25 19.64
N ASP A 507 19.18 20.18 18.80
CA ASP A 507 17.81 20.32 19.24
C ASP A 507 17.19 19.02 19.75
N THR A 508 17.80 17.89 19.49
CA THR A 508 17.28 16.59 19.94
C THR A 508 17.20 16.49 21.47
N GLU A 509 18.16 17.08 22.18
CA GLU A 509 18.18 17.12 23.64
C GLU A 509 17.16 18.09 24.24
N ARG A 510 16.50 18.91 23.42
CA ARG A 510 15.48 19.89 23.82
C ARG A 510 14.06 19.35 23.66
N ILE A 511 13.86 18.05 23.64
CA ILE A 511 12.53 17.46 23.62
C ILE A 511 11.83 17.84 24.92
N TRP A 512 10.74 18.62 24.82
CA TRP A 512 9.98 19.10 25.95
C TRP A 512 8.65 18.37 26.17
N TRP A 513 8.16 17.63 25.16
CA TRP A 513 6.96 16.80 25.31
C TRP A 513 7.31 15.41 25.84
N THR A 514 6.44 14.88 26.68
CA THR A 514 6.59 13.53 27.27
C THR A 514 5.49 12.57 26.81
N ASP A 515 4.59 13.04 25.95
CA ASP A 515 3.43 12.30 25.48
C ASP A 515 3.70 11.79 24.05
N ALA A 516 3.61 10.49 23.84
CA ALA A 516 3.83 9.85 22.54
C ALA A 516 2.53 9.50 21.81
N GLY A 517 1.37 9.77 22.41
CA GLY A 517 0.08 9.31 21.90
C GLY A 517 -0.21 7.85 22.21
N VAL A 518 -1.29 7.34 21.62
CA VAL A 518 -1.79 5.98 21.83
C VAL A 518 -1.87 5.22 20.52
N HIS A 519 -1.38 3.98 20.50
CA HIS A 519 -1.40 3.10 19.34
C HIS A 519 -2.75 2.36 19.23
N GLN A 520 -3.77 3.04 18.73
CA GLN A 520 -5.13 2.48 18.64
C GLN A 520 -5.25 1.26 17.72
N ASN A 521 -4.45 1.18 16.63
CA ASN A 521 -4.58 0.10 15.64
C ASN A 521 -4.33 -1.30 16.25
N LEU A 522 -3.58 -1.40 17.34
CA LEU A 522 -3.39 -2.67 18.05
C LEU A 522 -4.72 -3.31 18.47
N THR A 523 -5.72 -2.48 18.78
CA THR A 523 -7.01 -2.93 19.29
C THR A 523 -8.04 -3.20 18.20
N PHE A 524 -7.71 -3.00 16.93
CA PHE A 524 -8.66 -3.22 15.83
C PHE A 524 -8.62 -4.66 15.35
N PRO A 525 -9.79 -5.32 15.24
CA PRO A 525 -9.85 -6.63 14.62
C PRO A 525 -9.65 -6.55 13.11
N VAL A 526 -9.24 -7.64 12.51
CA VAL A 526 -9.16 -7.78 11.05
C VAL A 526 -10.55 -7.98 10.46
N GLN A 527 -11.02 -7.01 9.68
CA GLN A 527 -12.38 -6.92 9.13
C GLN A 527 -12.33 -6.63 7.62
N PRO A 528 -11.97 -7.58 6.77
CA PRO A 528 -11.92 -7.37 5.33
C PRO A 528 -13.33 -7.39 4.72
N ASP A 529 -13.60 -6.44 3.83
CA ASP A 529 -14.84 -6.43 3.05
C ASP A 529 -14.98 -7.75 2.28
N PRO A 530 -16.14 -8.44 2.34
CA PRO A 530 -16.32 -9.79 1.79
C PRO A 530 -16.08 -9.92 0.28
N ILE A 531 -16.21 -8.84 -0.47
CA ILE A 531 -16.04 -8.84 -1.93
C ILE A 531 -14.68 -8.27 -2.33
N SER A 532 -14.35 -7.09 -1.83
CA SER A 532 -13.13 -6.38 -2.24
C SER A 532 -11.88 -6.80 -1.46
N GLY A 533 -12.03 -7.38 -0.27
CA GLY A 533 -10.95 -7.65 0.65
C GLY A 533 -10.34 -6.40 1.31
N MET A 534 -10.87 -5.22 1.04
CA MET A 534 -10.40 -3.98 1.67
C MET A 534 -10.77 -3.95 3.14
N HIS A 535 -9.84 -3.58 4.01
CA HIS A 535 -10.10 -3.53 5.45
C HIS A 535 -11.12 -2.44 5.81
N CYS A 536 -12.13 -2.81 6.60
CA CYS A 536 -13.14 -1.89 7.13
C CYS A 536 -12.58 -1.21 8.38
N TRP A 537 -11.92 -0.08 8.22
CA TRP A 537 -11.16 0.60 9.26
C TRP A 537 -12.02 1.25 10.35
N HIS A 538 -13.20 1.76 10.02
CA HIS A 538 -14.07 2.37 11.02
C HIS A 538 -14.60 1.31 11.98
N GLN A 539 -14.54 1.61 13.28
CA GLN A 539 -14.90 0.66 14.32
C GLN A 539 -16.15 1.11 15.07
N LYS A 540 -16.97 0.15 15.45
CA LYS A 540 -17.96 0.33 16.50
C LYS A 540 -17.26 0.06 17.84
N VAL A 541 -17.29 1.03 18.74
CA VAL A 541 -16.60 0.97 20.02
C VAL A 541 -17.52 1.39 21.15
N THR A 542 -17.23 0.92 22.38
CA THR A 542 -17.85 1.43 23.60
C THR A 542 -16.88 2.39 24.28
N VAL A 543 -17.38 3.54 24.72
CA VAL A 543 -16.58 4.55 25.41
C VAL A 543 -17.07 4.73 26.83
N THR A 544 -16.17 4.54 27.79
CA THR A 544 -16.47 4.73 29.22
C THR A 544 -15.39 5.55 29.90
N LYS A 545 -15.69 6.12 31.07
CA LYS A 545 -14.64 6.67 31.93
C LYS A 545 -13.59 5.60 32.21
N ALA A 546 -12.33 6.02 32.27
CA ALA A 546 -11.25 5.14 32.68
C ALA A 546 -11.51 4.58 34.09
N ARG A 547 -11.15 3.31 34.30
CA ARG A 547 -11.24 2.63 35.59
C ARG A 547 -10.08 3.08 36.50
N PRO A 548 -10.17 2.87 37.84
CA PRO A 548 -9.13 3.37 38.77
C PRO A 548 -7.69 2.90 38.46
N ASN A 549 -7.54 1.75 37.83
CA ASN A 549 -6.23 1.17 37.49
C ASN A 549 -5.78 1.46 36.06
N ASP A 550 -6.60 2.11 35.27
CA ASP A 550 -6.26 2.48 33.90
C ASP A 550 -5.28 3.65 33.90
N ARG A 551 -4.30 3.60 33.01
CA ARG A 551 -3.34 4.67 32.78
C ARG A 551 -3.37 5.10 31.33
N TYR A 552 -3.01 6.35 31.08
CA TYR A 552 -2.84 6.84 29.73
C TYR A 552 -1.90 5.94 28.93
N GLY A 553 -2.33 5.55 27.73
CA GLY A 553 -1.56 4.69 26.84
C GLY A 553 -1.64 3.19 27.13
N ASP A 554 -2.40 2.77 28.16
CA ASP A 554 -2.66 1.34 28.37
C ASP A 554 -3.42 0.76 27.20
N ILE A 555 -2.98 -0.41 26.72
CA ILE A 555 -3.62 -1.18 25.66
C ILE A 555 -3.77 -2.63 26.13
N HIS A 556 -4.91 -3.21 25.85
CA HIS A 556 -5.16 -4.64 26.05
C HIS A 556 -5.77 -5.23 24.78
N VAL A 557 -5.29 -6.40 24.37
CA VAL A 557 -5.79 -7.13 23.19
C VAL A 557 -5.82 -8.62 23.47
N ASP A 558 -6.88 -9.27 23.04
CA ASP A 558 -7.04 -10.72 23.01
C ASP A 558 -6.85 -11.21 21.58
N THR A 559 -5.69 -11.81 21.27
CA THR A 559 -5.36 -12.33 19.93
C THR A 559 -6.11 -13.62 19.58
N ASN A 560 -6.61 -14.35 20.56
CA ASN A 560 -7.48 -15.50 20.30
C ASN A 560 -8.84 -15.02 19.81
N LYS A 561 -9.41 -14.02 20.48
CA LYS A 561 -10.65 -13.36 20.03
C LYS A 561 -10.46 -12.65 18.69
N ALA A 562 -9.30 -12.01 18.47
CA ALA A 562 -8.96 -11.41 17.17
C ALA A 562 -9.01 -12.43 16.04
N HIS A 563 -8.49 -13.63 16.28
CA HIS A 563 -8.53 -14.72 15.32
C HIS A 563 -9.97 -15.25 15.08
N GLU A 564 -10.82 -15.28 16.12
CA GLU A 564 -12.24 -15.61 15.95
C GLU A 564 -12.98 -14.57 15.10
N VAL A 565 -12.73 -13.28 15.34
CA VAL A 565 -13.32 -12.20 14.54
C VAL A 565 -12.86 -12.28 13.10
N TYR A 566 -11.57 -12.48 12.86
CA TYR A 566 -11.01 -12.72 11.53
C TYR A 566 -11.73 -13.87 10.82
N LYS A 567 -11.89 -15.03 11.48
CA LYS A 567 -12.60 -16.18 10.90
C LYS A 567 -14.05 -15.87 10.54
N ARG A 568 -14.74 -15.12 11.41
CA ARG A 568 -16.11 -14.70 11.15
C ARG A 568 -16.22 -13.82 9.90
N TRP A 569 -15.30 -12.86 9.70
CA TRP A 569 -15.26 -12.02 8.51
C TRP A 569 -14.86 -12.81 7.27
N LEU A 570 -13.89 -13.72 7.39
CA LEU A 570 -13.50 -14.59 6.31
C LEU A 570 -14.65 -15.50 5.86
N ALA A 571 -15.46 -15.99 6.78
CA ALA A 571 -16.64 -16.82 6.46
C ALA A 571 -17.75 -16.05 5.71
N MET A 572 -17.73 -14.72 5.72
CA MET A 572 -18.65 -13.91 4.92
C MET A 572 -18.21 -13.76 3.46
N THR A 573 -17.00 -14.15 3.11
CA THR A 573 -16.50 -14.06 1.75
C THR A 573 -17.27 -15.00 0.83
N ARG A 574 -17.35 -14.62 -0.41
CA ARG A 574 -18.06 -15.41 -1.42
C ARG A 574 -17.04 -15.94 -2.41
N PRO A 575 -16.93 -17.26 -2.55
CA PRO A 575 -16.04 -17.82 -3.55
C PRO A 575 -16.51 -17.44 -4.94
N ALA A 576 -15.59 -17.21 -5.85
CA ALA A 576 -15.92 -17.04 -7.25
C ALA A 576 -16.33 -18.37 -7.87
N THR A 577 -17.33 -18.36 -8.74
CA THR A 577 -17.73 -19.54 -9.50
C THR A 577 -16.54 -20.09 -10.28
N GLY A 578 -16.31 -21.40 -10.22
CA GLY A 578 -15.24 -22.06 -10.96
C GLY A 578 -13.82 -21.65 -10.54
N GLU A 579 -13.65 -21.14 -9.31
CA GLU A 579 -12.35 -20.71 -8.75
C GLU A 579 -11.66 -19.60 -9.55
N TRP A 580 -12.42 -18.71 -10.16
CA TRP A 580 -11.88 -17.63 -10.98
C TRP A 580 -11.13 -16.59 -10.18
N ARG A 581 -10.05 -16.04 -10.80
CA ARG A 581 -9.22 -14.93 -10.30
C ARG A 581 -9.17 -13.83 -11.34
N ARG A 582 -8.87 -12.60 -10.92
CA ARG A 582 -8.69 -11.48 -11.83
C ARG A 582 -7.45 -10.64 -11.48
N PRO A 583 -6.33 -10.84 -12.15
CA PRO A 583 -5.22 -9.89 -12.08
C PRO A 583 -5.54 -8.64 -12.89
N HIS A 584 -4.90 -7.52 -12.56
CA HIS A 584 -5.15 -6.21 -13.19
C HIS A 584 -4.83 -6.15 -14.70
N TRP A 585 -3.91 -6.99 -15.18
CA TRP A 585 -3.49 -7.04 -16.58
C TRP A 585 -4.36 -7.93 -17.46
N MET A 586 -5.35 -8.61 -16.89
CA MET A 586 -6.32 -9.41 -17.65
C MET A 586 -7.70 -8.76 -17.62
N LEU A 587 -8.35 -8.68 -18.76
CA LEU A 587 -9.68 -8.10 -18.89
C LEU A 587 -10.78 -9.02 -18.35
N ARG A 588 -10.51 -10.31 -18.26
CA ARG A 588 -11.46 -11.33 -17.81
C ARG A 588 -10.91 -12.13 -16.66
N PRO A 589 -11.77 -12.68 -15.81
CA PRO A 589 -11.39 -13.66 -14.82
C PRO A 589 -10.65 -14.85 -15.45
N PHE A 590 -9.78 -15.46 -14.68
CA PHE A 590 -9.10 -16.71 -15.03
C PHE A 590 -8.97 -17.58 -13.77
N ARG A 591 -8.69 -18.84 -13.95
CA ARG A 591 -8.42 -19.79 -12.88
C ARG A 591 -6.93 -20.17 -12.91
N PRO A 592 -6.20 -20.07 -11.80
CA PRO A 592 -4.86 -20.63 -11.72
C PRO A 592 -4.92 -22.15 -11.89
N ASP A 593 -4.04 -22.71 -12.72
CA ASP A 593 -3.78 -24.13 -12.70
C ASP A 593 -3.03 -24.53 -11.44
N VAL A 594 -3.22 -25.77 -10.96
CA VAL A 594 -2.55 -26.27 -9.74
C VAL A 594 -1.03 -26.10 -9.82
N SER A 595 -0.44 -26.20 -11.01
CA SER A 595 0.99 -25.99 -11.23
C SER A 595 1.46 -24.56 -10.95
N ALA A 596 0.54 -23.56 -10.89
CA ALA A 596 0.87 -22.18 -10.53
C ALA A 596 1.35 -22.05 -9.07
N TYR A 597 0.91 -22.95 -8.21
CA TYR A 597 1.25 -22.97 -6.77
C TYR A 597 2.40 -23.91 -6.43
N ARG A 598 2.86 -24.71 -7.37
CA ARG A 598 3.97 -25.67 -7.15
C ARG A 598 5.32 -25.01 -7.42
N LEU A 599 6.27 -25.30 -6.53
CA LEU A 599 7.68 -25.01 -6.83
C LEU A 599 8.13 -25.87 -8.03
N PRO A 600 9.03 -25.38 -8.92
CA PRO A 600 9.66 -26.26 -9.90
C PRO A 600 10.32 -27.39 -9.12
N LYS A 601 10.23 -28.59 -9.66
CA LYS A 601 11.15 -29.65 -9.24
C LYS A 601 12.55 -29.18 -9.62
N SER A 602 13.44 -29.15 -8.64
CA SER A 602 14.87 -28.90 -8.83
C SER A 602 15.44 -29.83 -9.89
#